data_bb7d7aacd65a3230658384b22512b4eb
#
_entry.id   bb7d7aacd65a3230658384b22512b4eb
#
_cell.length_a   1.000
_cell.length_b   1.000
_cell.length_c   1.000
_cell.angle_alpha   90.00
_cell.angle_beta   90.00
_cell.angle_gamma   90.00
#
_symmetry.space_group_name_H-M   'P 1'
#
loop_
_entity.id
_entity.type
_entity.pdbx_description
1 polymer ?
#
loop_
_entity_poly.entity_id
_entity_poly.type
_entity_poly.pdbx_seq_one_letter_code
_entity_poly.pdbx_strand_id
1 'polypeptide(L)'
;MSHQPGSALKSILLAIEHATLNRDALAKVAARLERNLDFARSQMAQLENYAVDTDSRWTGKATQGVSVELMRHQYQFMDRLQQAIAMQSGVLTQSAGQLEQAKAKLLQAEDRLLGLNQILTVRQAALQRTQRQRQQRHTDEFAAMQHARNRALPMSGEKHDS
;
A
#
# COMPACT_ATOMS: atom_id res chain seq x y z
N MET A 1 9.46 35.77 8.23
CA MET A 1 8.40 35.00 7.52
C MET A 1 7.64 34.17 8.53
N SER A 2 6.47 34.61 8.90
CA SER A 2 5.62 33.87 9.84
C SER A 2 5.02 32.67 9.11
N HIS A 3 5.57 31.51 9.36
CA HIS A 3 4.98 30.24 8.94
C HIS A 3 3.65 30.07 9.69
N GLN A 4 2.55 30.32 9.00
CA GLN A 4 1.23 30.05 9.54
C GLN A 4 1.09 28.53 9.75
N PRO A 5 0.78 28.05 10.95
CA PRO A 5 0.65 26.63 11.23
C PRO A 5 -0.40 25.94 10.35
N GLY A 6 -1.39 26.67 9.86
CA GLY A 6 -2.38 26.15 8.93
C GLY A 6 -1.85 25.80 7.54
N SER A 7 -0.80 26.47 7.05
CA SER A 7 -0.23 26.14 5.74
C SER A 7 0.61 24.88 5.78
N ALA A 8 1.30 24.62 6.89
CA ALA A 8 2.07 23.38 7.09
C ALA A 8 1.16 22.15 7.14
N LEU A 9 0.00 22.24 7.80
CA LEU A 9 -0.99 21.16 7.82
C LEU A 9 -1.59 20.90 6.44
N LYS A 10 -1.89 21.97 5.68
CA LYS A 10 -2.37 21.82 4.30
C LYS A 10 -1.36 21.09 3.41
N SER A 11 -0.08 21.44 3.53
CA SER A 11 0.99 20.77 2.77
C SER A 11 1.08 19.30 3.07
N ILE A 12 0.95 18.90 4.35
CA ILE A 12 0.96 17.49 4.75
C ILE A 12 -0.29 16.77 4.22
N LEU A 13 -1.46 17.37 4.31
CA LEU A 13 -2.69 16.78 3.79
C LEU A 13 -2.63 16.56 2.29
N LEU A 14 -2.06 17.50 1.53
CA LEU A 14 -1.82 17.33 0.10
C LEU A 14 -0.81 16.22 -0.19
N ALA A 15 0.25 16.13 0.60
CA ALA A 15 1.24 15.05 0.47
C ALA A 15 0.62 13.68 0.75
N ILE A 16 -0.26 13.58 1.75
CA ILE A 16 -1.00 12.35 2.09
C ILE A 16 -1.95 11.98 0.94
N GLU A 17 -2.67 12.94 0.39
CA GLU A 17 -3.56 12.71 -0.75
C GLU A 17 -2.80 12.17 -1.94
N HIS A 18 -1.68 12.79 -2.30
CA HIS A 18 -0.80 12.35 -3.38
C HIS A 18 -0.22 10.96 -3.11
N ALA A 19 0.26 10.70 -1.89
CA ALA A 19 0.81 9.41 -1.49
C ALA A 19 -0.26 8.31 -1.51
N THR A 20 -1.49 8.61 -1.16
CA THR A 20 -2.63 7.68 -1.22
C THR A 20 -2.95 7.31 -2.67
N LEU A 21 -3.01 8.29 -3.57
CA LEU A 21 -3.25 8.03 -5.00
C LEU A 21 -2.13 7.18 -5.61
N ASN A 22 -0.88 7.48 -5.25
CA ASN A 22 0.27 6.70 -5.71
C ASN A 22 0.23 5.26 -5.19
N ARG A 23 -0.04 5.06 -3.90
CA ARG A 23 -0.22 3.73 -3.31
C ARG A 23 -1.33 2.96 -4.02
N ASP A 24 -2.48 3.58 -4.26
CA ASP A 24 -3.63 2.94 -4.90
C ASP A 24 -3.30 2.53 -6.35
N ALA A 25 -2.57 3.36 -7.09
CA ALA A 25 -2.11 3.05 -8.43
C ALA A 25 -1.15 1.84 -8.43
N LEU A 26 -0.20 1.82 -7.50
CA LEU A 26 0.75 0.71 -7.34
C LEU A 26 0.06 -0.59 -6.88
N ALA A 27 -0.96 -0.49 -6.04
CA ALA A 27 -1.76 -1.64 -5.62
C ALA A 27 -2.52 -2.27 -6.82
N LYS A 28 -3.06 -1.44 -7.71
CA LYS A 28 -3.71 -1.91 -8.95
C LYS A 28 -2.73 -2.61 -9.88
N VAL A 29 -1.52 -2.08 -10.01
CA VAL A 29 -0.46 -2.71 -10.81
C VAL A 29 -0.08 -4.07 -10.24
N ALA A 30 0.17 -4.16 -8.94
CA ALA A 30 0.49 -5.40 -8.27
C ALA A 30 -0.63 -6.46 -8.43
N ALA A 31 -1.89 -6.05 -8.26
CA ALA A 31 -3.04 -6.95 -8.44
C ALA A 31 -3.15 -7.47 -9.87
N ARG A 32 -2.91 -6.62 -10.86
CA ARG A 32 -2.90 -7.03 -12.28
C ARG A 32 -1.79 -8.04 -12.56
N LEU A 33 -0.58 -7.77 -12.05
CA LEU A 33 0.56 -8.68 -12.24
C LEU A 33 0.37 -10.00 -11.54
N GLU A 34 -0.30 -10.01 -10.40
CA GLU A 34 -0.68 -11.24 -9.70
C GLU A 34 -1.65 -12.09 -10.53
N ARG A 35 -2.68 -11.46 -11.11
CA ARG A 35 -3.61 -12.15 -12.03
C ARG A 35 -2.89 -12.70 -13.26
N ASN A 36 -1.94 -11.94 -13.83
CA ASN A 36 -1.16 -12.38 -14.97
C ASN A 36 -0.30 -13.59 -14.63
N LEU A 37 0.31 -13.61 -13.45
CA LEU A 37 1.09 -14.76 -12.98
C LEU A 37 0.21 -15.97 -12.76
N ASP A 38 -0.96 -15.84 -12.16
CA ASP A 38 -1.93 -16.93 -11.95
C ASP A 38 -2.39 -17.50 -13.29
N PHE A 39 -2.65 -16.65 -14.28
CA PHE A 39 -3.00 -17.08 -15.62
C PHE A 39 -1.85 -17.86 -16.28
N ALA A 40 -0.62 -17.37 -16.17
CA ALA A 40 0.56 -18.05 -16.70
C ALA A 40 0.79 -19.43 -16.02
N ARG A 41 0.56 -19.53 -14.72
CA ARG A 41 0.59 -20.81 -13.98
C ARG A 41 -0.47 -21.78 -14.48
N SER A 42 -1.67 -21.29 -14.73
CA SER A 42 -2.77 -22.08 -15.28
C SER A 42 -2.41 -22.63 -16.68
N GLN A 43 -1.83 -21.79 -17.53
CA GLN A 43 -1.36 -22.22 -18.85
C GLN A 43 -0.27 -23.27 -18.76
N MET A 44 0.68 -23.10 -17.82
CA MET A 44 1.74 -24.10 -17.59
C MET A 44 1.15 -25.45 -17.16
N ALA A 45 0.20 -25.43 -16.22
CA ALA A 45 -0.48 -26.65 -15.77
C ALA A 45 -1.19 -27.36 -16.93
N GLN A 46 -1.83 -26.62 -17.83
CA GLN A 46 -2.47 -27.20 -19.03
C GLN A 46 -1.44 -27.85 -19.96
N LEU A 47 -0.30 -27.20 -20.20
CA LEU A 47 0.77 -27.77 -21.02
C LEU A 47 1.34 -29.05 -20.41
N GLU A 48 1.61 -29.04 -19.12
CA GLU A 48 2.14 -30.21 -18.39
C GLU A 48 1.15 -31.36 -18.40
N ASN A 49 -0.13 -31.10 -18.13
CA ASN A 49 -1.19 -32.13 -18.18
C ASN A 49 -1.34 -32.67 -19.58
N TYR A 50 -1.27 -31.85 -20.61
CA TYR A 50 -1.33 -32.29 -21.99
C TYR A 50 -0.15 -33.17 -22.36
N ALA A 51 1.05 -32.84 -21.88
CA ALA A 51 2.25 -33.66 -22.08
C ALA A 51 2.10 -35.06 -21.43
N VAL A 52 1.62 -35.08 -20.20
CA VAL A 52 1.38 -36.37 -19.47
C VAL A 52 0.32 -37.19 -20.16
N ASP A 53 -0.80 -36.64 -20.55
CA ASP A 53 -1.89 -37.35 -21.23
C ASP A 53 -1.45 -37.89 -22.59
N THR A 54 -0.70 -37.09 -23.36
CA THR A 54 -0.18 -37.49 -24.66
C THR A 54 0.82 -38.65 -24.53
N ASP A 55 1.72 -38.55 -23.55
CA ASP A 55 2.71 -39.61 -23.28
C ASP A 55 2.02 -40.93 -22.85
N SER A 56 1.03 -40.86 -21.98
CA SER A 56 0.23 -42.00 -21.54
C SER A 56 -0.51 -42.69 -22.70
N ARG A 57 -1.15 -41.91 -23.57
CA ARG A 57 -1.84 -42.41 -24.75
C ARG A 57 -0.87 -43.07 -25.74
N TRP A 58 0.29 -42.48 -25.92
CA TRP A 58 1.34 -42.97 -26.78
C TRP A 58 1.89 -44.31 -26.27
N THR A 59 2.18 -44.41 -24.98
CA THR A 59 2.68 -45.61 -24.34
C THR A 59 1.70 -46.78 -24.54
N GLY A 60 0.38 -46.53 -24.40
CA GLY A 60 -0.66 -47.51 -24.67
C GLY A 60 -0.71 -47.96 -26.14
N LYS A 61 -0.52 -47.06 -27.10
CA LYS A 61 -0.49 -47.37 -28.54
C LYS A 61 0.79 -48.06 -28.97
N ALA A 62 1.93 -47.73 -28.39
CA ALA A 62 3.24 -48.30 -28.73
C ALA A 62 3.30 -49.82 -28.42
N THR A 63 2.55 -50.31 -27.42
CA THR A 63 2.43 -51.71 -27.10
C THR A 63 1.67 -52.53 -28.16
N GLN A 64 0.92 -51.88 -29.07
CA GLN A 64 0.14 -52.52 -30.14
C GLN A 64 0.86 -52.54 -31.50
N GLY A 65 2.10 -52.03 -31.58
CA GLY A 65 2.87 -51.93 -32.82
C GLY A 65 2.56 -50.64 -33.62
N VAL A 66 3.56 -49.81 -33.82
CA VAL A 66 3.43 -48.49 -34.47
C VAL A 66 4.45 -48.36 -35.59
N SER A 67 4.10 -47.69 -36.69
CA SER A 67 5.01 -47.42 -37.78
C SER A 67 6.11 -46.46 -37.40
N VAL A 68 7.28 -46.57 -38.06
CA VAL A 68 8.43 -45.68 -37.83
C VAL A 68 8.08 -44.20 -38.09
N GLU A 69 7.24 -43.93 -39.10
CA GLU A 69 6.78 -42.59 -39.41
C GLU A 69 5.95 -41.98 -38.28
N LEU A 70 5.05 -42.74 -37.71
CA LEU A 70 4.22 -42.32 -36.59
C LEU A 70 5.08 -42.06 -35.34
N MET A 71 6.10 -42.87 -35.08
CA MET A 71 7.08 -42.62 -34.02
C MET A 71 7.81 -41.30 -34.22
N ARG A 72 8.21 -41.00 -35.46
CA ARG A 72 8.93 -39.74 -35.77
C ARG A 72 8.03 -38.54 -35.51
N HIS A 73 6.75 -38.59 -35.91
CA HIS A 73 5.77 -37.55 -35.64
C HIS A 73 5.56 -37.33 -34.15
N GLN A 74 5.50 -38.38 -33.38
CA GLN A 74 5.33 -38.33 -31.94
C GLN A 74 6.54 -37.68 -31.26
N TYR A 75 7.74 -38.05 -31.64
CA TYR A 75 8.97 -37.43 -31.10
C TYR A 75 9.05 -35.93 -31.43
N GLN A 76 8.72 -35.55 -32.65
CA GLN A 76 8.71 -34.15 -33.07
C GLN A 76 7.63 -33.35 -32.30
N PHE A 77 6.47 -33.95 -32.11
CA PHE A 77 5.40 -33.33 -31.34
C PHE A 77 5.79 -33.11 -29.86
N MET A 78 6.31 -34.16 -29.22
CA MET A 78 6.78 -34.07 -27.84
C MET A 78 7.93 -33.09 -27.67
N ASP A 79 8.84 -33.00 -28.63
CA ASP A 79 9.92 -32.03 -28.63
C ASP A 79 9.39 -30.58 -28.66
N ARG A 80 8.42 -30.30 -29.54
CA ARG A 80 7.76 -29.00 -29.59
C ARG A 80 7.01 -28.67 -28.30
N LEU A 81 6.37 -29.66 -27.72
CA LEU A 81 5.65 -29.49 -26.46
C LEU A 81 6.60 -29.20 -25.31
N GLN A 82 7.75 -29.86 -25.24
CA GLN A 82 8.81 -29.58 -24.27
C GLN A 82 9.40 -28.19 -24.46
N GLN A 83 9.58 -27.74 -25.71
CA GLN A 83 9.98 -26.36 -26.00
C GLN A 83 8.95 -25.34 -25.53
N ALA A 84 7.67 -25.60 -25.73
CA ALA A 84 6.59 -24.73 -25.25
C ALA A 84 6.56 -24.65 -23.72
N ILE A 85 6.79 -25.77 -23.03
CA ILE A 85 6.89 -25.81 -21.56
C ILE A 85 8.09 -25.00 -21.09
N ALA A 86 9.25 -25.13 -21.76
CA ALA A 86 10.44 -24.35 -21.41
C ALA A 86 10.21 -22.85 -21.60
N MET A 87 9.58 -22.45 -22.70
CA MET A 87 9.20 -21.05 -22.94
C MET A 87 8.23 -20.53 -21.86
N GLN A 88 7.24 -21.31 -21.49
CA GLN A 88 6.27 -20.93 -20.45
C GLN A 88 6.96 -20.85 -19.08
N SER A 89 7.93 -21.68 -18.79
CA SER A 89 8.75 -21.58 -17.58
C SER A 89 9.49 -20.22 -17.51
N GLY A 90 10.02 -19.75 -18.64
CA GLY A 90 10.63 -18.42 -18.76
C GLY A 90 9.61 -17.29 -18.49
N VAL A 91 8.39 -17.43 -19.03
CA VAL A 91 7.30 -16.47 -18.79
C VAL A 91 6.95 -16.42 -17.30
N LEU A 92 6.85 -17.57 -16.65
CA LEU A 92 6.58 -17.64 -15.20
C LEU A 92 7.65 -16.94 -14.38
N THR A 93 8.92 -17.18 -14.68
CA THR A 93 10.05 -16.55 -13.97
C THR A 93 10.01 -15.04 -14.14
N GLN A 94 9.79 -14.56 -15.36
CA GLN A 94 9.70 -13.13 -15.66
C GLN A 94 8.50 -12.48 -14.95
N SER A 95 7.33 -13.11 -15.02
CA SER A 95 6.12 -12.61 -14.38
C SER A 95 6.24 -12.57 -12.86
N ALA A 96 6.85 -13.59 -12.26
CA ALA A 96 7.13 -13.63 -10.83
C ALA A 96 8.08 -12.50 -10.41
N GLY A 97 9.12 -12.24 -11.20
CA GLY A 97 10.05 -11.14 -10.95
C GLY A 97 9.39 -9.78 -11.03
N GLN A 98 8.52 -9.57 -12.03
CA GLN A 98 7.75 -8.33 -12.16
C GLN A 98 6.81 -8.10 -10.98
N LEU A 99 6.14 -9.15 -10.51
CA LEU A 99 5.28 -9.08 -9.34
C LEU A 99 6.05 -8.73 -8.07
N GLU A 100 7.22 -9.32 -7.86
CA GLU A 100 8.07 -9.01 -6.71
C GLU A 100 8.52 -7.54 -6.71
N GLN A 101 8.90 -6.99 -7.87
CA GLN A 101 9.24 -5.57 -8.02
C GLN A 101 8.04 -4.66 -7.73
N ALA A 102 6.86 -5.04 -8.22
CA ALA A 102 5.63 -4.28 -7.98
C ALA A 102 5.23 -4.29 -6.50
N LYS A 103 5.37 -5.41 -5.82
CA LYS A 103 5.14 -5.54 -4.37
C LYS A 103 6.12 -4.69 -3.56
N ALA A 104 7.39 -4.66 -3.96
CA ALA A 104 8.40 -3.83 -3.29
C ALA A 104 8.08 -2.34 -3.42
N LYS A 105 7.65 -1.88 -4.60
CA LYS A 105 7.21 -0.49 -4.82
C LYS A 105 5.97 -0.14 -4.01
N LEU A 106 5.02 -1.07 -3.94
CA LEU A 106 3.79 -0.90 -3.14
C LEU A 106 4.13 -0.77 -1.66
N LEU A 107 5.02 -1.61 -1.14
CA LEU A 107 5.47 -1.56 0.24
C LEU A 107 6.12 -0.21 0.57
N GLN A 108 6.98 0.31 -0.31
CA GLN A 108 7.58 1.64 -0.15
C GLN A 108 6.52 2.74 -0.10
N ALA A 109 5.50 2.65 -0.96
CA ALA A 109 4.40 3.62 -0.98
C ALA A 109 3.54 3.55 0.29
N GLU A 110 3.30 2.37 0.81
CA GLU A 110 2.58 2.15 2.08
C GLU A 110 3.38 2.69 3.26
N ASP A 111 4.68 2.46 3.30
CA ASP A 111 5.57 2.99 4.34
C ASP A 111 5.62 4.51 4.33
N ARG A 112 5.69 5.10 3.13
CA ARG A 112 5.65 6.56 2.98
C ARG A 112 4.34 7.14 3.50
N LEU A 113 3.22 6.54 3.14
CA LEU A 113 1.90 6.96 3.58
C LEU A 113 1.77 6.85 5.11
N LEU A 114 2.24 5.75 5.70
CA LEU A 114 2.27 5.56 7.13
C LEU A 114 3.11 6.64 7.83
N GLY A 115 4.30 6.94 7.30
CA GLY A 115 5.16 8.01 7.82
C GLY A 115 4.51 9.38 7.78
N LEU A 116 3.84 9.73 6.68
CA LEU A 116 3.10 10.99 6.54
C LEU A 116 1.93 11.09 7.53
N ASN A 117 1.20 10.01 7.72
CA ASN A 117 0.11 9.95 8.71
C ASN A 117 0.62 10.12 10.14
N GLN A 118 1.77 9.55 10.46
CA GLN A 118 2.42 9.73 11.76
C GLN A 118 2.83 11.19 11.98
N ILE A 119 3.42 11.84 10.97
CA ILE A 119 3.77 13.27 11.02
C ILE A 119 2.51 14.12 11.24
N LEU A 120 1.43 13.83 10.53
CA LEU A 120 0.16 14.53 10.69
C LEU A 120 -0.36 14.42 12.13
N THR A 121 -0.38 13.22 12.68
CA THR A 121 -0.83 12.97 14.06
C THR A 121 -0.01 13.75 15.08
N VAL A 122 1.32 13.74 14.95
CA VAL A 122 2.22 14.48 15.85
C VAL A 122 1.98 15.98 15.76
N ARG A 123 1.84 16.52 14.55
CA ARG A 123 1.62 17.97 14.35
C ARG A 123 0.24 18.42 14.83
N GLN A 124 -0.79 17.60 14.62
CA GLN A 124 -2.12 17.89 15.16
C GLN A 124 -2.11 17.90 16.69
N ALA A 125 -1.44 16.95 17.32
CA ALA A 125 -1.30 16.90 18.77
C ALA A 125 -0.53 18.13 19.31
N ALA A 126 0.55 18.54 18.64
CA ALA A 126 1.31 19.74 19.00
C ALA A 126 0.47 21.00 18.88
N LEU A 127 -0.33 21.13 17.82
CA LEU A 127 -1.23 22.27 17.59
C LEU A 127 -2.30 22.33 18.68
N GLN A 128 -2.93 21.21 19.03
CA GLN A 128 -3.91 21.13 20.10
C GLN A 128 -3.31 21.53 21.45
N ARG A 129 -2.09 21.10 21.74
CA ARG A 129 -1.36 21.46 22.95
C ARG A 129 -1.13 22.97 23.01
N THR A 130 -0.69 23.58 21.92
CA THR A 130 -0.47 25.02 21.84
C THR A 130 -1.78 25.79 22.06
N GLN A 131 -2.88 25.35 21.47
CA GLN A 131 -4.19 25.97 21.67
C GLN A 131 -4.67 25.88 23.11
N ARG A 132 -4.50 24.72 23.77
CA ARG A 132 -4.81 24.54 25.18
C ARG A 132 -3.99 25.47 26.07
N GLN A 133 -2.70 25.60 25.79
CA GLN A 133 -1.83 26.52 26.53
C GLN A 133 -2.26 27.97 26.39
N ARG A 134 -2.65 28.40 25.18
CA ARG A 134 -3.18 29.75 24.94
C ARG A 134 -4.49 29.98 25.69
N GLN A 135 -5.40 29.03 25.66
CA GLN A 135 -6.65 29.11 26.39
C GLN A 135 -6.40 29.17 27.91
N GLN A 136 -5.49 28.37 28.41
CA GLN A 136 -5.12 28.40 29.83
C GLN A 136 -4.54 29.75 30.23
N ARG A 137 -3.62 30.29 29.47
CA ARG A 137 -3.06 31.65 29.71
C ARG A 137 -4.16 32.71 29.69
N HIS A 138 -5.05 32.63 28.71
CA HIS A 138 -6.15 33.59 28.61
C HIS A 138 -7.09 33.50 29.82
N THR A 139 -7.42 32.31 30.25
CA THR A 139 -8.23 32.08 31.46
C THR A 139 -7.52 32.59 32.71
N ASP A 140 -6.21 32.31 32.85
CA ASP A 140 -5.42 32.77 33.98
C ASP A 140 -5.30 34.30 34.02
N GLU A 141 -5.08 34.95 32.89
CA GLU A 141 -5.05 36.41 32.77
C GLU A 141 -6.41 37.03 33.13
N PHE A 142 -7.50 36.46 32.65
CA PHE A 142 -8.84 36.92 32.98
C PHE A 142 -9.12 36.79 34.49
N ALA A 143 -8.77 35.66 35.09
CA ALA A 143 -8.91 35.44 36.53
C ALA A 143 -8.05 36.42 37.33
N ALA A 144 -6.81 36.69 36.90
CA ALA A 144 -5.93 37.67 37.53
C ALA A 144 -6.51 39.11 37.45
N MET A 145 -7.09 39.46 36.28
CA MET A 145 -7.74 40.76 36.12
C MET A 145 -8.97 40.90 36.99
N GLN A 146 -9.81 39.88 37.10
CA GLN A 146 -10.95 39.90 38.05
C GLN A 146 -10.52 40.02 39.49
N HIS A 147 -9.46 39.31 39.89
CA HIS A 147 -8.93 39.37 41.24
C HIS A 147 -8.37 40.77 41.56
N ALA A 148 -7.63 41.38 40.64
CA ALA A 148 -7.15 42.75 40.78
C ALA A 148 -8.30 43.76 40.85
N ARG A 149 -9.36 43.55 40.10
CA ARG A 149 -10.56 44.39 40.13
C ARG A 149 -11.29 44.32 41.45
N ASN A 150 -11.45 43.10 42.00
CA ASN A 150 -12.05 42.88 43.30
C ASN A 150 -11.22 43.46 44.45
N ARG A 151 -9.88 43.50 44.32
CA ARG A 151 -8.99 44.17 45.30
C ARG A 151 -9.06 45.67 45.22
N ALA A 152 -9.33 46.24 44.03
CA ALA A 152 -9.37 47.68 43.79
C ALA A 152 -10.73 48.30 44.10
N LEU A 153 -11.77 47.49 44.36
CA LEU A 153 -13.05 48.02 44.84
C LEU A 153 -12.85 48.48 46.28
N PRO A 154 -13.07 49.79 46.59
CA PRO A 154 -12.98 50.27 47.95
C PRO A 154 -14.12 49.59 48.75
N MET A 155 -13.81 49.08 49.94
CA MET A 155 -14.79 48.76 50.96
C MET A 155 -15.55 50.04 51.32
N SER A 156 -16.55 50.37 50.53
CA SER A 156 -17.47 51.42 50.90
C SER A 156 -18.57 50.85 51.77
N GLY A 157 -18.46 51.08 53.03
CA GLY A 157 -19.54 50.70 53.89
C GLY A 157 -19.26 50.56 55.36
N GLU A 158 -18.54 51.49 55.94
CA GLU A 158 -18.77 51.76 57.36
C GLU A 158 -19.12 53.24 57.51
N LYS A 159 -20.39 53.52 57.39
CA LYS A 159 -20.96 54.72 58.01
C LYS A 159 -21.11 54.40 59.45
N HIS A 160 -20.22 54.94 60.24
CA HIS A 160 -20.46 55.12 61.64
C HIS A 160 -21.44 56.29 61.79
N ASP A 161 -22.69 55.98 62.10
CA ASP A 161 -23.60 56.90 62.72
C ASP A 161 -23.43 56.80 64.21
N SER A 162 -23.01 57.93 64.77
CA SER A 162 -23.09 58.24 66.21
C SER A 162 -24.26 59.15 66.43
#